data_0e77e223987f9a4a5163f32efceff903
#
_entry.id   0e77e223987f9a4a5163f32efceff903
#
_cell.length_a   1.000
_cell.length_b   1.000
_cell.length_c   1.000
_cell.angle_alpha   90.00
_cell.angle_beta   90.00
_cell.angle_gamma   90.00
#
_symmetry.space_group_name_H-M   'P 1'
#
loop_
_entity.id
_entity.type
_entity.pdbx_description
1 polymer ?
#
loop_
_entity_poly.entity_id
_entity_poly.type
_entity_poly.pdbx_seq_one_letter_code
_entity_poly.pdbx_strand_id
1 'polypeptide(L)'
;MSSTTQLHKGNIRIRTSGYSDEMMYKACQTTHDIVFKTEDVKVGRGKNSKVIQRRKYSFTKEIETQTIESLKYYKDRMKRESKIKYRDYQKKIIVQGAEVVLLNRFLYLAMEVRTGKTLTSMGIAKLMNCEKVLFLTKKKAISSIENDYELLYPDFELTVTNYESLHKVEDVSSYDMLILDEAHSMGAFPKPSKRAKQVRDIISKNNPYVILLSGTPTPESYSQMYHQVWGIKTNPFKEFTNFYKFSKKFVNVKQRKINGMMMNDYKDGMISILSDMNKYTISYTQKQAGFKVDTREHTLKVPMSELTYKLTARLKKDLVIEGKDETILGDTPVKLMMKLHQMFSGTVKFESGKSTILDLTKAEFIHDNFGDAKVGIFYKFKEELKALKQVYGDQLCTELSTFESTDKSIALQIVSGREGISLRQAEALVYYNIDFSATSYWQSRDRMTTKERLESDVYWVFSEGGIEEDIYKAVSKKKDFTVNHFKQLYK
;
A
#
# COMPACT_ATOMS: atom_id res chain seq x y z
N MET A 1 17.90 -38.99 11.17
CA MET A 1 17.26 -39.91 12.14
C MET A 1 15.97 -40.38 11.50
N SER A 2 15.80 -41.72 11.32
CA SER A 2 14.69 -42.31 10.61
C SER A 2 13.41 -42.31 11.46
N SER A 3 12.32 -41.79 10.93
CA SER A 3 10.98 -41.96 11.51
C SER A 3 10.45 -43.35 11.15
N THR A 4 10.10 -44.16 12.14
CA THR A 4 9.39 -45.44 11.95
C THR A 4 7.91 -45.24 12.22
N THR A 5 7.09 -45.52 11.20
CA THR A 5 5.64 -45.60 11.34
C THR A 5 5.27 -47.05 11.59
N GLN A 6 4.67 -47.37 12.71
CA GLN A 6 4.17 -48.72 12.99
C GLN A 6 2.64 -48.74 13.01
N LEU A 7 2.04 -49.51 12.13
CA LEU A 7 0.61 -49.83 12.11
C LEU A 7 0.31 -50.94 13.11
N HIS A 8 -0.59 -50.72 14.05
CA HIS A 8 -1.07 -51.77 14.96
C HIS A 8 -2.60 -51.72 15.07
N LYS A 9 -3.26 -52.74 14.52
CA LYS A 9 -4.72 -52.99 14.66
C LYS A 9 -5.61 -51.79 14.31
N GLY A 10 -5.41 -51.17 13.16
CA GLY A 10 -6.21 -50.05 12.70
C GLY A 10 -5.97 -48.70 13.41
N ASN A 11 -4.94 -48.60 14.24
CA ASN A 11 -4.50 -47.34 14.87
C ASN A 11 -3.10 -47.01 14.41
N ILE A 12 -2.86 -45.76 14.04
CA ILE A 12 -1.49 -45.28 13.74
C ILE A 12 -0.81 -44.92 15.06
N ARG A 13 0.38 -45.47 15.29
CA ARG A 13 1.35 -44.90 16.19
C ARG A 13 2.41 -44.22 15.35
N ILE A 14 2.38 -42.92 15.29
CA ILE A 14 3.43 -42.15 14.66
C ILE A 14 4.47 -41.81 15.74
N ARG A 15 5.63 -42.47 15.70
CA ARG A 15 6.82 -42.04 16.43
C ARG A 15 7.64 -41.23 15.46
N THR A 16 7.54 -39.92 15.54
CA THR A 16 8.43 -39.00 14.85
C THR A 16 9.47 -38.50 15.83
N SER A 17 10.75 -38.83 15.59
CA SER A 17 11.83 -38.15 16.25
C SER A 17 11.89 -36.72 15.72
N GLY A 18 11.25 -35.75 16.41
CA GLY A 18 11.33 -34.35 16.08
C GLY A 18 9.99 -33.61 15.93
N TYR A 19 8.85 -34.29 15.95
CA TYR A 19 7.53 -33.65 15.93
C TYR A 19 6.73 -34.04 17.17
N SER A 20 6.13 -33.05 17.85
CA SER A 20 5.20 -33.34 18.93
C SER A 20 3.89 -33.87 18.36
N ASP A 21 3.24 -34.82 19.06
CA ASP A 21 1.91 -35.33 18.72
C ASP A 21 0.87 -34.18 18.57
N GLU A 22 1.16 -33.04 19.16
CA GLU A 22 0.37 -31.81 19.12
C GLU A 22 0.43 -31.09 17.77
N MET A 23 1.56 -31.10 17.08
CA MET A 23 1.68 -30.59 15.71
C MET A 23 0.90 -31.46 14.72
N MET A 24 0.92 -32.76 14.94
CA MET A 24 0.17 -33.75 14.16
C MET A 24 -1.33 -33.59 14.35
N TYR A 25 -1.78 -33.40 15.58
CA TYR A 25 -3.16 -33.12 15.91
C TYR A 25 -3.67 -31.84 15.22
N LYS A 26 -2.89 -30.77 15.24
CA LYS A 26 -3.22 -29.51 14.57
C LYS A 26 -3.32 -29.66 13.05
N ALA A 27 -2.48 -30.48 12.43
CA ALA A 27 -2.52 -30.75 10.99
C ALA A 27 -3.78 -31.53 10.56
N CYS A 28 -4.33 -32.34 11.46
CA CYS A 28 -5.51 -33.17 11.18
C CYS A 28 -6.85 -32.53 11.63
N GLN A 29 -6.79 -31.48 12.47
CA GLN A 29 -7.98 -30.89 13.12
C GLN A 29 -8.96 -30.20 12.15
N THR A 30 -8.51 -29.83 10.94
CA THR A 30 -9.29 -29.08 9.96
C THR A 30 -10.18 -29.97 9.08
N THR A 31 -9.94 -31.26 9.03
CA THR A 31 -10.60 -32.17 8.06
C THR A 31 -11.39 -33.31 8.68
N HIS A 32 -11.16 -33.68 9.95
CA HIS A 32 -11.76 -34.87 10.53
C HIS A 32 -11.96 -34.76 12.06
N ASP A 33 -13.02 -35.37 12.57
CA ASP A 33 -13.25 -35.56 14.02
C ASP A 33 -12.27 -36.59 14.60
N ILE A 34 -11.20 -36.06 15.20
CA ILE A 34 -10.17 -36.89 15.81
C ILE A 34 -10.46 -37.06 17.30
N VAL A 35 -10.66 -38.29 17.73
CA VAL A 35 -10.83 -38.60 19.14
C VAL A 35 -9.49 -38.94 19.77
N PHE A 36 -9.17 -38.28 20.86
CA PHE A 36 -7.99 -38.62 21.67
C PHE A 36 -8.39 -39.09 23.08
N LYS A 37 -7.58 -40.01 23.62
CA LYS A 37 -7.66 -40.42 25.03
C LYS A 37 -6.39 -40.02 25.73
N THR A 38 -6.45 -39.59 26.97
CA THR A 38 -5.30 -39.31 27.82
C THR A 38 -4.86 -40.59 28.53
N GLU A 39 -3.62 -40.99 28.39
CA GLU A 39 -3.02 -42.13 29.07
C GLU A 39 -1.92 -41.65 30.03
N ASP A 40 -1.88 -42.19 31.24
CA ASP A 40 -0.79 -41.99 32.17
C ASP A 40 0.38 -42.89 31.79
N VAL A 41 1.52 -42.28 31.43
CA VAL A 41 2.72 -43.01 31.00
C VAL A 41 3.84 -42.78 32.03
N LYS A 42 4.36 -43.85 32.59
CA LYS A 42 5.55 -43.81 33.43
C LYS A 42 6.79 -43.55 32.56
N VAL A 43 7.52 -42.46 32.82
CA VAL A 43 8.77 -42.14 32.14
C VAL A 43 9.89 -42.10 33.17
N GLY A 44 10.98 -42.84 32.86
CA GLY A 44 12.14 -43.01 33.76
C GLY A 44 12.25 -44.41 34.31
N ARG A 45 13.40 -44.75 34.87
CA ARG A 45 13.70 -46.07 35.50
C ARG A 45 13.89 -45.93 37.01
N GLY A 46 13.36 -46.85 37.78
CA GLY A 46 13.55 -46.94 39.24
C GLY A 46 12.86 -45.82 40.05
N LYS A 47 13.49 -45.36 41.11
CA LYS A 47 12.96 -44.34 42.03
C LYS A 47 12.77 -42.93 41.39
N ASN A 48 13.28 -42.72 40.19
CA ASN A 48 13.16 -41.47 39.43
C ASN A 48 12.09 -41.53 38.33
N SER A 49 11.19 -42.48 38.36
CA SER A 49 10.08 -42.51 37.40
C SER A 49 9.01 -41.47 37.72
N LYS A 50 8.63 -40.68 36.71
CA LYS A 50 7.54 -39.70 36.79
C LYS A 50 6.39 -40.23 35.91
N VAL A 51 5.17 -40.04 36.38
CA VAL A 51 3.97 -40.29 35.58
C VAL A 51 3.64 -38.98 34.84
N ILE A 52 3.58 -39.06 33.52
CA ILE A 52 3.17 -37.94 32.66
C ILE A 52 1.92 -38.34 31.88
N GLN A 53 1.02 -37.40 31.68
CA GLN A 53 -0.13 -37.62 30.84
C GLN A 53 0.25 -37.45 29.37
N ARG A 54 -0.03 -38.47 28.55
CA ARG A 54 0.14 -38.42 27.10
C ARG A 54 -1.20 -38.56 26.41
N ARG A 55 -1.40 -37.80 25.35
CA ARG A 55 -2.57 -37.94 24.46
C ARG A 55 -2.30 -39.06 23.45
N LYS A 56 -3.24 -39.95 23.31
CA LYS A 56 -3.23 -41.03 22.32
C LYS A 56 -4.35 -40.77 21.31
N TYR A 57 -4.00 -40.70 20.05
CA TYR A 57 -4.91 -40.36 18.94
C TYR A 57 -5.30 -41.66 18.22
N SER A 58 -6.56 -41.75 17.79
CA SER A 58 -7.11 -42.85 16.99
C SER A 58 -7.60 -42.31 15.65
N PHE A 59 -7.15 -42.91 14.55
CA PHE A 59 -7.49 -42.52 13.19
C PHE A 59 -8.17 -43.66 12.44
N THR A 60 -9.07 -43.35 11.50
CA THR A 60 -9.59 -44.34 10.55
C THR A 60 -8.60 -44.52 9.39
N LYS A 61 -8.76 -45.60 8.60
CA LYS A 61 -7.84 -45.95 7.51
C LYS A 61 -7.77 -44.89 6.39
N GLU A 62 -8.86 -44.18 6.18
CA GLU A 62 -8.96 -43.10 5.20
C GLU A 62 -8.19 -41.84 5.65
N ILE A 63 -8.32 -41.49 6.92
CA ILE A 63 -7.56 -40.41 7.58
C ILE A 63 -6.06 -40.73 7.55
N GLU A 64 -5.71 -42.01 7.63
CA GLU A 64 -4.33 -42.52 7.56
C GLU A 64 -3.61 -42.08 6.28
N THR A 65 -4.21 -42.34 5.13
CA THR A 65 -3.63 -42.05 3.81
C THR A 65 -3.45 -40.55 3.58
N GLN A 66 -4.50 -39.79 3.89
CA GLN A 66 -4.47 -38.31 3.75
C GLN A 66 -3.49 -37.65 4.74
N THR A 67 -3.37 -38.20 5.95
CA THR A 67 -2.42 -37.70 6.95
C THR A 67 -0.98 -37.99 6.52
N ILE A 68 -0.69 -39.15 5.91
CA ILE A 68 0.64 -39.49 5.40
C ILE A 68 1.02 -38.58 4.21
N GLU A 69 0.09 -38.29 3.33
CA GLU A 69 0.32 -37.38 2.19
C GLU A 69 0.54 -35.94 2.68
N SER A 70 -0.27 -35.48 3.62
CA SER A 70 -0.10 -34.15 4.26
C SER A 70 1.24 -34.07 5.00
N LEU A 71 1.65 -35.13 5.71
CA LEU A 71 2.94 -35.18 6.38
C LEU A 71 4.14 -35.20 5.43
N LYS A 72 4.04 -35.89 4.28
CA LYS A 72 5.04 -35.81 3.22
C LYS A 72 5.15 -34.39 2.69
N TYR A 73 4.01 -33.77 2.41
CA TYR A 73 3.93 -32.39 1.96
C TYR A 73 4.57 -31.42 2.98
N TYR A 74 4.22 -31.54 4.26
CA TYR A 74 4.83 -30.73 5.33
C TYR A 74 6.34 -31.02 5.49
N LYS A 75 6.76 -32.26 5.40
CA LYS A 75 8.17 -32.66 5.53
C LYS A 75 9.04 -32.12 4.38
N ASP A 76 8.52 -32.13 3.16
CA ASP A 76 9.19 -31.58 2.00
C ASP A 76 9.22 -30.05 2.04
N ARG A 77 8.15 -29.44 2.57
CA ARG A 77 8.03 -28.00 2.77
C ARG A 77 8.94 -27.48 3.89
N MET A 78 9.10 -28.21 4.98
CA MET A 78 10.03 -27.86 6.08
C MET A 78 11.51 -27.98 5.71
N LYS A 79 11.86 -28.76 4.66
CA LYS A 79 13.22 -28.88 4.16
C LYS A 79 13.66 -27.66 3.32
N ARG A 80 12.71 -26.85 2.85
CA ARG A 80 13.00 -25.67 2.05
C ARG A 80 13.24 -24.48 2.99
N GLU A 81 14.49 -24.05 3.08
CA GLU A 81 14.83 -22.85 3.85
C GLU A 81 14.34 -21.60 3.13
N SER A 82 13.74 -20.69 3.89
CA SER A 82 13.42 -19.35 3.40
C SER A 82 14.69 -18.66 2.90
N LYS A 83 14.63 -18.10 1.70
CA LYS A 83 15.72 -17.28 1.14
C LYS A 83 15.79 -15.89 1.79
N ILE A 84 14.74 -15.50 2.51
CA ILE A 84 14.66 -14.21 3.21
C ILE A 84 14.76 -14.44 4.72
N LYS A 85 15.61 -13.63 5.37
CA LYS A 85 15.67 -13.54 6.83
C LYS A 85 14.98 -12.26 7.30
N TYR A 86 14.03 -12.39 8.23
CA TYR A 86 13.43 -11.21 8.87
C TYR A 86 14.49 -10.40 9.62
N ARG A 87 14.41 -9.09 9.52
CA ARG A 87 15.19 -8.16 10.34
C ARG A 87 14.74 -8.26 11.81
N ASP A 88 15.60 -7.91 12.76
CA ASP A 88 15.28 -8.10 14.18
C ASP A 88 14.06 -7.30 14.64
N TYR A 89 13.87 -6.09 14.11
CA TYR A 89 12.64 -5.33 14.39
C TYR A 89 11.38 -5.99 13.77
N GLN A 90 11.50 -6.60 12.60
CA GLN A 90 10.37 -7.33 12.00
C GLN A 90 9.97 -8.53 12.85
N LYS A 91 10.94 -9.29 13.37
CA LYS A 91 10.67 -10.41 14.30
C LYS A 91 9.87 -9.94 15.52
N LYS A 92 10.27 -8.81 16.11
CA LYS A 92 9.54 -8.20 17.25
C LYS A 92 8.14 -7.79 16.87
N ILE A 93 7.98 -7.09 15.74
CA ILE A 93 6.67 -6.64 15.25
C ILE A 93 5.78 -7.84 14.88
N ILE A 94 6.33 -8.92 14.33
CA ILE A 94 5.58 -10.14 14.01
C ILE A 94 4.98 -10.74 15.28
N VAL A 95 5.75 -10.88 16.35
CA VAL A 95 5.25 -11.42 17.63
C VAL A 95 4.18 -10.51 18.22
N GLN A 96 4.46 -9.23 18.37
CA GLN A 96 3.49 -8.26 18.88
C GLN A 96 2.23 -8.18 18.02
N GLY A 97 2.40 -8.20 16.69
CA GLY A 97 1.30 -8.16 15.74
C GLY A 97 0.39 -9.40 15.85
N ALA A 98 0.97 -10.58 16.00
CA ALA A 98 0.20 -11.80 16.22
C ALA A 98 -0.62 -11.73 17.51
N GLU A 99 -0.05 -11.22 18.60
CA GLU A 99 -0.76 -11.01 19.87
C GLU A 99 -1.95 -10.04 19.69
N VAL A 100 -1.72 -8.90 19.02
CA VAL A 100 -2.77 -7.91 18.76
C VAL A 100 -3.89 -8.51 17.91
N VAL A 101 -3.56 -9.27 16.86
CA VAL A 101 -4.54 -9.92 15.98
C VAL A 101 -5.34 -10.99 16.75
N LEU A 102 -4.70 -11.80 17.56
CA LEU A 102 -5.37 -12.83 18.36
C LEU A 102 -6.37 -12.22 19.34
N LEU A 103 -5.97 -11.15 20.02
CA LEU A 103 -6.82 -10.48 21.01
C LEU A 103 -7.96 -9.67 20.38
N ASN A 104 -7.70 -9.01 19.25
CA ASN A 104 -8.61 -8.02 18.69
C ASN A 104 -9.19 -8.40 17.32
N ARG A 105 -8.83 -9.55 16.74
CA ARG A 105 -9.21 -10.01 15.39
C ARG A 105 -8.64 -9.13 14.27
N PHE A 106 -8.01 -8.00 14.56
CA PHE A 106 -7.37 -7.18 13.55
C PHE A 106 -6.17 -6.41 14.10
N LEU A 107 -5.33 -5.97 13.17
CA LEU A 107 -4.16 -5.15 13.41
C LEU A 107 -4.05 -4.08 12.32
N TYR A 108 -3.67 -2.87 12.70
CA TYR A 108 -3.24 -1.83 11.78
C TYR A 108 -1.71 -1.69 11.82
N LEU A 109 -1.01 -2.12 10.77
CA LEU A 109 0.43 -1.92 10.61
C LEU A 109 0.70 -0.58 9.92
N ALA A 110 0.89 0.46 10.72
CA ALA A 110 1.24 1.81 10.27
C ALA A 110 2.76 1.94 10.10
N MET A 111 3.32 1.11 9.23
CA MET A 111 4.76 1.09 8.96
C MET A 111 5.08 1.93 7.72
N GLU A 112 6.09 2.79 7.82
CA GLU A 112 6.51 3.64 6.69
C GLU A 112 6.99 2.82 5.48
N VAL A 113 7.07 3.45 4.32
CA VAL A 113 7.53 2.82 3.08
C VAL A 113 8.90 2.15 3.30
N ARG A 114 9.13 1.00 2.65
CA ARG A 114 10.39 0.22 2.70
C ARG A 114 10.81 -0.34 4.06
N THR A 115 9.96 -0.27 5.08
CA THR A 115 10.21 -0.95 6.35
C THR A 115 9.81 -2.43 6.33
N GLY A 116 9.33 -2.96 5.18
CA GLY A 116 9.01 -4.37 4.98
C GLY A 116 7.64 -4.80 5.50
N LYS A 117 6.61 -3.95 5.35
CA LYS A 117 5.22 -4.25 5.73
C LYS A 117 4.72 -5.60 5.22
N THR A 118 4.92 -5.87 3.92
CA THR A 118 4.48 -7.10 3.25
C THR A 118 5.04 -8.33 3.93
N LEU A 119 6.36 -8.42 4.07
CA LEU A 119 7.02 -9.54 4.74
C LEU A 119 6.62 -9.66 6.21
N THR A 120 6.44 -8.54 6.91
CA THR A 120 6.00 -8.53 8.31
C THR A 120 4.58 -9.08 8.45
N SER A 121 3.65 -8.68 7.58
CA SER A 121 2.26 -9.20 7.61
C SER A 121 2.20 -10.69 7.27
N MET A 122 2.96 -11.15 6.28
CA MET A 122 3.09 -12.59 5.98
C MET A 122 3.71 -13.37 7.15
N GLY A 123 4.67 -12.77 7.85
CA GLY A 123 5.27 -13.35 9.05
C GLY A 123 4.26 -13.51 10.18
N ILE A 124 3.34 -12.56 10.35
CA ILE A 124 2.24 -12.67 11.31
C ILE A 124 1.30 -13.82 10.92
N ALA A 125 0.90 -13.90 9.65
CA ALA A 125 0.06 -14.99 9.15
C ALA A 125 0.72 -16.37 9.39
N LYS A 126 2.02 -16.48 9.12
CA LYS A 126 2.81 -17.70 9.38
C LYS A 126 2.84 -18.04 10.88
N LEU A 127 3.11 -17.06 11.75
CA LEU A 127 3.16 -17.28 13.21
C LEU A 127 1.80 -17.71 13.78
N MET A 128 0.70 -17.22 13.17
CA MET A 128 -0.67 -17.58 13.56
C MET A 128 -1.14 -18.93 13.00
N ASN A 129 -0.31 -19.62 12.21
CA ASN A 129 -0.66 -20.85 11.51
C ASN A 129 -1.92 -20.71 10.64
N CYS A 130 -2.06 -19.59 9.92
CA CYS A 130 -3.10 -19.44 8.92
C CYS A 130 -2.91 -20.50 7.82
N GLU A 131 -4.00 -21.02 7.26
CA GLU A 131 -3.95 -21.96 6.13
C GLU A 131 -4.14 -21.22 4.81
N LYS A 132 -5.08 -20.27 4.76
CA LYS A 132 -5.39 -19.49 3.57
C LYS A 132 -5.40 -17.99 3.85
N VAL A 133 -4.61 -17.26 3.09
CA VAL A 133 -4.45 -15.81 3.22
C VAL A 133 -4.84 -15.10 1.93
N LEU A 134 -5.77 -14.15 2.01
CA LEU A 134 -6.13 -13.27 0.90
C LEU A 134 -5.42 -11.93 1.06
N PHE A 135 -4.56 -11.58 0.10
CA PHE A 135 -3.82 -10.33 0.08
C PHE A 135 -4.40 -9.39 -0.98
N LEU A 136 -4.98 -8.28 -0.54
CA LEU A 136 -5.53 -7.24 -1.41
C LEU A 136 -4.54 -6.09 -1.55
N THR A 137 -4.16 -5.77 -2.77
CA THR A 137 -3.21 -4.70 -3.08
C THR A 137 -3.59 -3.93 -4.35
N LYS A 138 -2.70 -3.12 -4.88
CA LYS A 138 -2.84 -2.49 -6.20
C LYS A 138 -2.29 -3.42 -7.29
N LYS A 139 -2.91 -3.40 -8.47
CA LYS A 139 -2.54 -4.30 -9.58
C LYS A 139 -1.04 -4.35 -9.85
N LYS A 140 -0.33 -3.21 -9.78
CA LYS A 140 1.11 -3.13 -10.03
C LYS A 140 1.98 -3.77 -8.95
N ALA A 141 1.47 -3.99 -7.75
CA ALA A 141 2.22 -4.56 -6.65
C ALA A 141 2.07 -6.08 -6.52
N ILE A 142 1.16 -6.71 -7.29
CA ILE A 142 0.85 -8.14 -7.20
C ILE A 142 2.13 -8.97 -7.40
N SER A 143 2.84 -8.79 -8.49
CA SER A 143 4.04 -9.57 -8.80
C SER A 143 5.15 -9.44 -7.75
N SER A 144 5.30 -8.26 -7.16
CA SER A 144 6.27 -8.05 -6.07
C SER A 144 5.90 -8.82 -4.80
N ILE A 145 4.60 -8.92 -4.48
CA ILE A 145 4.10 -9.64 -3.31
C ILE A 145 4.20 -11.15 -3.53
N GLU A 146 3.89 -11.63 -4.74
CA GLU A 146 4.05 -13.03 -5.11
C GLU A 146 5.53 -13.45 -5.05
N ASN A 147 6.45 -12.61 -5.52
CA ASN A 147 7.88 -12.86 -5.40
C ASN A 147 8.35 -12.88 -3.93
N ASP A 148 7.88 -11.95 -3.09
CA ASP A 148 8.18 -11.95 -1.66
C ASP A 148 7.65 -13.23 -0.98
N TYR A 149 6.48 -13.72 -1.39
CA TYR A 149 5.89 -14.96 -0.90
C TYR A 149 6.72 -16.18 -1.30
N GLU A 150 7.12 -16.28 -2.58
CA GLU A 150 7.98 -17.38 -3.05
C GLU A 150 9.34 -17.40 -2.34
N LEU A 151 9.94 -16.24 -2.09
CA LEU A 151 11.20 -16.12 -1.38
C LEU A 151 11.08 -16.42 0.11
N LEU A 152 9.98 -16.02 0.73
CA LEU A 152 9.69 -16.27 2.14
C LEU A 152 9.32 -17.73 2.39
N TYR A 153 8.68 -18.34 1.41
CA TYR A 153 8.21 -19.72 1.43
C TYR A 153 7.45 -20.09 2.73
N PRO A 154 6.33 -19.45 3.02
CA PRO A 154 5.54 -19.73 4.22
C PRO A 154 4.67 -21.00 4.06
N ASP A 155 4.05 -21.44 5.17
CA ASP A 155 3.29 -22.69 5.21
C ASP A 155 1.80 -22.49 4.88
N PHE A 156 1.38 -21.31 4.46
CA PHE A 156 -0.02 -21.01 4.08
C PHE A 156 -0.15 -20.82 2.56
N GLU A 157 -1.36 -21.02 2.05
CA GLU A 157 -1.73 -20.69 0.69
C GLU A 157 -2.02 -19.19 0.58
N LEU A 158 -1.39 -18.49 -0.38
CA LEU A 158 -1.59 -17.07 -0.62
C LEU A 158 -2.32 -16.83 -1.93
N THR A 159 -3.43 -16.09 -1.86
CA THR A 159 -4.07 -15.50 -3.03
C THR A 159 -3.81 -14.00 -3.04
N VAL A 160 -3.18 -13.48 -4.08
CA VAL A 160 -2.94 -12.04 -4.26
C VAL A 160 -3.85 -11.50 -5.35
N THR A 161 -4.60 -10.45 -5.05
CA THR A 161 -5.45 -9.79 -6.04
C THR A 161 -5.55 -8.28 -5.79
N ASN A 162 -6.11 -7.55 -6.74
CA ASN A 162 -6.39 -6.13 -6.54
C ASN A 162 -7.85 -5.91 -6.11
N TYR A 163 -8.10 -4.75 -5.48
CA TYR A 163 -9.42 -4.40 -4.98
C TYR A 163 -10.52 -4.41 -6.07
N GLU A 164 -10.18 -4.06 -7.30
CA GLU A 164 -11.11 -4.02 -8.43
C GLU A 164 -11.50 -5.42 -8.89
N SER A 165 -10.60 -6.38 -8.76
CA SER A 165 -10.80 -7.79 -9.15
C SER A 165 -11.29 -8.68 -8.00
N LEU A 166 -11.52 -8.14 -6.81
CA LEU A 166 -11.95 -8.89 -5.63
C LEU A 166 -13.21 -9.73 -5.88
N HIS A 167 -14.13 -9.26 -6.74
CA HIS A 167 -15.35 -9.98 -7.11
C HIS A 167 -15.11 -11.27 -7.93
N LYS A 168 -13.88 -11.50 -8.39
CA LYS A 168 -13.46 -12.70 -9.14
C LYS A 168 -12.89 -13.79 -8.23
N VAL A 169 -12.63 -13.46 -6.96
CA VAL A 169 -12.11 -14.45 -6.00
C VAL A 169 -13.24 -15.39 -5.61
N GLU A 170 -13.05 -16.66 -5.93
CA GLU A 170 -13.96 -17.73 -5.54
C GLU A 170 -13.80 -18.04 -4.04
N ASP A 171 -14.86 -18.49 -3.42
CA ASP A 171 -14.90 -18.94 -2.01
C ASP A 171 -14.13 -18.03 -1.02
N VAL A 172 -14.46 -16.73 -1.04
CA VAL A 172 -13.88 -15.76 -0.07
C VAL A 172 -14.11 -16.14 1.40
N SER A 173 -14.98 -17.13 1.65
CA SER A 173 -15.28 -17.64 3.00
C SER A 173 -14.20 -18.58 3.54
N SER A 174 -13.37 -19.14 2.68
CA SER A 174 -12.32 -20.10 3.07
C SER A 174 -11.04 -19.44 3.64
N TYR A 175 -10.92 -18.11 3.57
CA TYR A 175 -9.71 -17.43 4.03
C TYR A 175 -9.72 -17.15 5.53
N ASP A 176 -8.65 -17.55 6.22
CA ASP A 176 -8.44 -17.31 7.64
C ASP A 176 -8.07 -15.87 7.92
N MET A 177 -7.32 -15.25 6.98
CA MET A 177 -6.80 -13.91 7.14
C MET A 177 -6.93 -13.09 5.84
N LEU A 178 -7.31 -11.83 6.01
CA LEU A 178 -7.25 -10.79 4.99
C LEU A 178 -6.11 -9.83 5.30
N ILE A 179 -5.22 -9.59 4.33
CA ILE A 179 -4.21 -8.55 4.38
C ILE A 179 -4.59 -7.48 3.37
N LEU A 180 -4.80 -6.25 3.84
CA LEU A 180 -5.32 -5.12 3.09
C LEU A 180 -4.23 -4.07 2.92
N ASP A 181 -3.52 -4.13 1.80
CA ASP A 181 -2.45 -3.17 1.51
C ASP A 181 -3.01 -1.84 1.03
N GLU A 182 -2.31 -0.75 1.35
CA GLU A 182 -2.75 0.63 1.12
C GLU A 182 -4.19 0.87 1.63
N ALA A 183 -4.46 0.40 2.85
CA ALA A 183 -5.78 0.42 3.49
C ALA A 183 -6.41 1.83 3.53
N HIS A 184 -5.60 2.90 3.55
CA HIS A 184 -6.08 4.29 3.47
C HIS A 184 -6.96 4.54 2.24
N SER A 185 -6.79 3.77 1.16
CA SER A 185 -7.63 3.87 -0.05
C SER A 185 -9.11 3.51 0.17
N MET A 186 -9.42 2.85 1.29
CA MET A 186 -10.80 2.58 1.72
C MET A 186 -11.40 3.70 2.56
N GLY A 187 -10.59 4.69 2.97
CA GLY A 187 -10.96 5.74 3.91
C GLY A 187 -11.84 6.86 3.38
N ALA A 188 -12.51 6.70 2.24
CA ALA A 188 -13.42 7.73 1.71
C ALA A 188 -14.54 8.06 2.71
N PHE A 189 -14.84 9.34 2.90
CA PHE A 189 -15.90 9.84 3.77
C PHE A 189 -16.61 11.05 3.11
N PRO A 190 -17.86 11.38 3.47
CA PRO A 190 -18.73 10.71 4.44
C PRO A 190 -19.31 9.38 3.95
N LYS A 191 -19.34 9.13 2.65
CA LYS A 191 -19.86 7.89 2.06
C LYS A 191 -18.71 6.90 1.83
N PRO A 192 -18.91 5.59 2.11
CA PRO A 192 -17.90 4.58 1.88
C PRO A 192 -17.61 4.39 0.38
N SER A 193 -16.37 4.13 0.05
CA SER A 193 -15.97 3.75 -1.32
C SER A 193 -16.52 2.36 -1.68
N LYS A 194 -16.53 2.03 -2.99
CA LYS A 194 -16.89 0.68 -3.46
C LYS A 194 -15.98 -0.38 -2.83
N ARG A 195 -14.68 -0.10 -2.73
CA ARG A 195 -13.70 -0.98 -2.08
C ARG A 195 -14.05 -1.26 -0.62
N ALA A 196 -14.33 -0.20 0.16
CA ALA A 196 -14.72 -0.35 1.56
C ALA A 196 -15.98 -1.20 1.74
N LYS A 197 -16.97 -1.06 0.85
CA LYS A 197 -18.20 -1.89 0.88
C LYS A 197 -17.90 -3.36 0.61
N GLN A 198 -17.13 -3.66 -0.43
CA GLN A 198 -16.77 -5.04 -0.80
C GLN A 198 -15.99 -5.73 0.31
N VAL A 199 -14.97 -5.05 0.87
CA VAL A 199 -14.17 -5.59 1.98
C VAL A 199 -15.02 -5.80 3.23
N ARG A 200 -15.88 -4.83 3.58
CA ARG A 200 -16.82 -4.97 4.70
C ARG A 200 -17.71 -6.20 4.56
N ASP A 201 -18.22 -6.45 3.37
CA ASP A 201 -19.16 -7.56 3.13
C ASP A 201 -18.46 -8.90 3.34
N ILE A 202 -17.18 -9.04 2.94
CA ILE A 202 -16.37 -10.23 3.21
C ILE A 202 -16.13 -10.38 4.72
N ILE A 203 -15.65 -9.32 5.38
CA ILE A 203 -15.33 -9.37 6.81
C ILE A 203 -16.58 -9.69 7.64
N SER A 204 -17.72 -9.10 7.29
CA SER A 204 -18.97 -9.28 8.04
C SER A 204 -19.51 -10.72 7.95
N LYS A 205 -19.33 -11.38 6.80
CA LYS A 205 -19.80 -12.75 6.56
C LYS A 205 -18.92 -13.80 7.25
N ASN A 206 -17.62 -13.68 7.13
CA ASN A 206 -16.68 -14.74 7.47
C ASN A 206 -15.89 -14.48 8.75
N ASN A 207 -15.85 -13.22 9.20
CA ASN A 207 -15.12 -12.78 10.38
C ASN A 207 -13.65 -13.27 10.41
N PRO A 208 -12.89 -13.15 9.29
CA PRO A 208 -11.48 -13.54 9.24
C PRO A 208 -10.63 -12.66 10.16
N TYR A 209 -9.38 -13.02 10.35
CA TYR A 209 -8.38 -12.10 10.87
C TYR A 209 -8.09 -11.01 9.83
N VAL A 210 -7.84 -9.78 10.25
CA VAL A 210 -7.61 -8.66 9.32
C VAL A 210 -6.34 -7.92 9.68
N ILE A 211 -5.44 -7.76 8.70
CA ILE A 211 -4.27 -6.89 8.83
C ILE A 211 -4.40 -5.76 7.81
N LEU A 212 -4.44 -4.52 8.30
CA LEU A 212 -4.43 -3.32 7.46
C LEU A 212 -3.02 -2.77 7.37
N LEU A 213 -2.53 -2.50 6.16
CA LEU A 213 -1.19 -1.96 5.91
C LEU A 213 -1.31 -0.56 5.32
N SER A 214 -0.60 0.40 5.89
CA SER A 214 -0.41 1.71 5.29
C SER A 214 0.82 2.43 5.85
N GLY A 215 1.58 3.11 5.00
CA GLY A 215 2.60 4.06 5.44
C GLY A 215 2.02 5.41 5.88
N THR A 216 0.82 5.73 5.39
CA THR A 216 0.08 6.98 5.64
C THR A 216 -1.38 6.65 5.94
N PRO A 217 -1.72 6.25 7.16
CA PRO A 217 -3.07 5.76 7.50
C PRO A 217 -4.20 6.75 7.23
N THR A 218 -3.95 8.03 7.46
CA THR A 218 -4.94 9.11 7.36
C THR A 218 -4.34 10.33 6.65
N PRO A 219 -4.03 10.21 5.33
CA PRO A 219 -3.26 11.25 4.62
C PRO A 219 -3.98 12.60 4.56
N GLU A 220 -5.30 12.63 4.53
CA GLU A 220 -6.08 13.87 4.41
C GLU A 220 -6.80 14.27 5.70
N SER A 221 -7.23 13.28 6.49
CA SER A 221 -8.03 13.50 7.70
C SER A 221 -8.11 12.24 8.56
N TYR A 222 -8.14 12.40 9.87
CA TYR A 222 -8.41 11.29 10.79
C TYR A 222 -9.80 10.65 10.57
N SER A 223 -10.75 11.38 9.98
CA SER A 223 -12.06 10.86 9.57
C SER A 223 -11.99 9.65 8.64
N GLN A 224 -10.88 9.51 7.89
CA GLN A 224 -10.64 8.39 6.99
C GLN A 224 -10.57 7.04 7.71
N MET A 225 -10.27 7.02 9.02
CA MET A 225 -10.12 5.78 9.77
C MET A 225 -11.44 4.99 9.88
N TYR A 226 -12.59 5.67 9.94
CA TYR A 226 -13.87 5.00 10.13
C TYR A 226 -14.16 3.91 9.10
N HIS A 227 -14.08 4.21 7.80
CA HIS A 227 -14.39 3.24 6.77
C HIS A 227 -13.28 2.23 6.50
N GLN A 228 -12.06 2.47 6.97
CA GLN A 228 -10.97 1.48 6.87
C GLN A 228 -11.21 0.29 7.79
N VAL A 229 -11.76 0.51 8.99
CA VAL A 229 -12.03 -0.56 9.97
C VAL A 229 -13.50 -1.02 9.97
N TRP A 230 -14.30 -0.49 9.04
CA TRP A 230 -15.72 -0.77 8.94
C TRP A 230 -15.99 -2.24 8.60
N GLY A 231 -16.85 -2.89 9.39
CA GLY A 231 -17.15 -4.32 9.25
C GLY A 231 -16.38 -5.21 10.23
N ILE A 232 -15.28 -4.75 10.79
CA ILE A 232 -14.54 -5.49 11.82
C ILE A 232 -15.31 -5.40 13.15
N LYS A 233 -15.78 -6.52 13.67
CA LYS A 233 -16.67 -6.56 14.86
C LYS A 233 -16.03 -6.01 16.13
N THR A 234 -14.73 -6.00 16.23
CA THR A 234 -13.95 -5.58 17.40
C THR A 234 -13.39 -4.16 17.28
N ASN A 235 -13.64 -3.45 16.16
CA ASN A 235 -13.12 -2.11 15.95
C ASN A 235 -13.66 -1.12 17.00
N PRO A 236 -12.91 -0.04 17.35
CA PRO A 236 -13.31 0.89 18.40
C PRO A 236 -14.56 1.73 18.04
N PHE A 237 -14.94 1.79 16.76
CA PHE A 237 -16.05 2.60 16.25
C PHE A 237 -17.28 1.77 15.92
N LYS A 238 -17.34 0.51 16.35
CA LYS A 238 -18.41 -0.46 16.04
C LYS A 238 -19.81 -0.01 16.49
N GLU A 239 -19.89 0.84 17.50
CA GLU A 239 -21.16 1.38 18.03
C GLU A 239 -21.83 2.36 17.06
N PHE A 240 -21.05 2.96 16.15
CA PHE A 240 -21.56 3.90 15.18
C PHE A 240 -22.01 3.17 13.91
N THR A 241 -23.32 3.04 13.73
CA THR A 241 -23.91 2.30 12.61
C THR A 241 -23.60 2.93 11.24
N ASN A 242 -23.24 4.22 11.21
CA ASN A 242 -22.85 4.95 9.99
C ASN A 242 -21.90 6.11 10.33
N PHE A 243 -21.24 6.62 9.29
CA PHE A 243 -20.30 7.72 9.40
C PHE A 243 -20.91 9.00 10.02
N TYR A 244 -22.16 9.30 9.76
CA TYR A 244 -22.79 10.51 10.30
C TYR A 244 -22.97 10.45 11.83
N LYS A 245 -23.25 9.27 12.39
CA LYS A 245 -23.24 9.08 13.84
C LYS A 245 -21.84 9.17 14.43
N PHE A 246 -20.86 8.58 13.77
CA PHE A 246 -19.45 8.69 14.13
C PHE A 246 -18.98 10.16 14.10
N SER A 247 -19.31 10.90 13.05
CA SER A 247 -18.87 12.29 12.88
C SER A 247 -19.40 13.23 13.96
N LYS A 248 -20.58 12.97 14.54
CA LYS A 248 -21.10 13.77 15.67
C LYS A 248 -20.18 13.73 16.91
N LYS A 249 -19.44 12.65 17.11
CA LYS A 249 -18.55 12.48 18.27
C LYS A 249 -17.10 12.82 17.94
N PHE A 250 -16.63 12.52 16.73
CA PHE A 250 -15.23 12.49 16.38
C PHE A 250 -14.80 13.51 15.32
N VAL A 251 -15.71 14.34 14.81
CA VAL A 251 -15.39 15.29 13.73
C VAL A 251 -15.95 16.67 14.06
N ASN A 252 -15.12 17.70 13.96
CA ASN A 252 -15.54 19.09 14.00
C ASN A 252 -16.19 19.46 12.65
N VAL A 253 -17.48 19.20 12.51
CA VAL A 253 -18.19 19.42 11.25
C VAL A 253 -18.34 20.92 10.99
N LYS A 254 -17.76 21.39 9.88
CA LYS A 254 -17.86 22.77 9.42
C LYS A 254 -18.82 22.86 8.24
N GLN A 255 -19.61 23.92 8.21
CA GLN A 255 -20.47 24.18 7.04
C GLN A 255 -19.75 25.11 6.06
N ARG A 256 -19.76 24.73 4.79
CA ARG A 256 -19.21 25.55 3.70
C ARG A 256 -20.27 25.77 2.62
N LYS A 257 -20.36 26.98 2.11
CA LYS A 257 -21.22 27.29 0.99
C LYS A 257 -20.49 26.93 -0.32
N ILE A 258 -21.05 25.96 -1.05
CA ILE A 258 -20.51 25.50 -2.35
C ILE A 258 -21.65 25.63 -3.36
N ASN A 259 -21.44 26.39 -4.44
CA ASN A 259 -22.46 26.64 -5.49
C ASN A 259 -23.81 27.05 -4.92
N GLY A 260 -23.81 27.95 -3.92
CA GLY A 260 -25.06 28.44 -3.32
C GLY A 260 -25.63 27.54 -2.21
N MET A 261 -25.25 26.27 -2.13
CA MET A 261 -25.76 25.31 -1.14
C MET A 261 -24.82 25.18 0.04
N MET A 262 -25.36 25.03 1.24
CA MET A 262 -24.59 24.73 2.45
C MET A 262 -24.26 23.23 2.47
N MET A 263 -22.99 22.91 2.50
CA MET A 263 -22.49 21.53 2.56
C MET A 263 -21.64 21.33 3.82
N ASN A 264 -21.80 20.18 4.48
CA ASN A 264 -20.99 19.81 5.61
C ASN A 264 -19.60 19.33 5.14
N ASP A 265 -18.56 19.88 5.77
CA ASP A 265 -17.17 19.45 5.62
C ASP A 265 -16.78 18.59 6.84
N TYR A 266 -16.37 17.36 6.57
CA TYR A 266 -15.99 16.36 7.58
C TYR A 266 -14.47 16.13 7.68
N LYS A 267 -13.66 17.05 7.14
CA LYS A 267 -12.19 16.89 7.11
C LYS A 267 -11.51 17.14 8.46
N ASP A 268 -12.17 17.77 9.39
CA ASP A 268 -11.62 18.12 10.71
C ASP A 268 -11.88 17.00 11.73
N GLY A 269 -11.32 15.80 11.47
CA GLY A 269 -11.37 14.67 12.39
C GLY A 269 -10.50 14.91 13.63
N MET A 270 -10.99 14.55 14.82
CA MET A 270 -10.31 14.74 16.08
C MET A 270 -9.17 13.72 16.27
N ILE A 271 -8.11 14.11 16.97
CA ILE A 271 -6.96 13.25 17.32
C ILE A 271 -7.36 12.03 18.16
N SER A 272 -8.48 12.11 18.90
CA SER A 272 -9.02 11.01 19.70
C SER A 272 -9.30 9.75 18.88
N ILE A 273 -9.56 9.88 17.57
CA ILE A 273 -9.67 8.75 16.63
C ILE A 273 -8.41 7.90 16.65
N LEU A 274 -7.24 8.53 16.61
CA LEU A 274 -5.95 7.81 16.68
C LEU A 274 -5.71 7.22 18.07
N SER A 275 -6.12 7.91 19.12
CA SER A 275 -6.01 7.41 20.49
C SER A 275 -6.82 6.13 20.68
N ASP A 276 -8.05 6.07 20.15
CA ASP A 276 -8.90 4.90 20.20
C ASP A 276 -8.35 3.73 19.35
N MET A 277 -7.62 4.05 18.28
CA MET A 277 -6.94 3.06 17.43
C MET A 277 -5.62 2.55 18.02
N ASN A 278 -5.05 3.20 19.04
CA ASN A 278 -3.68 2.93 19.49
C ASN A 278 -3.41 1.46 19.85
N LYS A 279 -4.31 0.81 20.58
CA LYS A 279 -4.16 -0.60 20.99
C LYS A 279 -4.26 -1.62 19.83
N TYR A 280 -4.73 -1.17 18.68
CA TYR A 280 -4.85 -1.98 17.45
C TYR A 280 -3.76 -1.66 16.44
N THR A 281 -2.89 -0.70 16.73
CA THR A 281 -1.94 -0.15 15.77
C THR A 281 -0.50 -0.37 16.22
N ILE A 282 0.32 -0.88 15.33
CA ILE A 282 1.77 -0.89 15.47
C ILE A 282 2.34 0.06 14.44
N SER A 283 3.02 1.11 14.90
CA SER A 283 3.68 2.10 14.05
C SER A 283 5.18 1.87 14.04
N TYR A 284 5.80 2.00 12.85
CA TYR A 284 7.25 1.87 12.72
C TYR A 284 7.78 2.76 11.60
N THR A 285 8.73 3.62 11.93
CA THR A 285 9.28 4.61 11.01
C THR A 285 10.52 4.09 10.30
N GLN A 286 10.89 4.69 9.16
CA GLN A 286 12.16 4.45 8.48
C GLN A 286 13.35 4.73 9.40
N LYS A 287 13.27 5.81 10.18
CA LYS A 287 14.31 6.16 11.16
C LYS A 287 14.53 5.04 12.18
N GLN A 288 13.48 4.47 12.73
CA GLN A 288 13.55 3.31 13.65
C GLN A 288 14.11 2.06 12.95
N ALA A 289 13.84 1.89 11.65
CA ALA A 289 14.35 0.79 10.84
C ALA A 289 15.85 0.96 10.48
N GLY A 290 16.47 2.06 10.90
CA GLY A 290 17.89 2.35 10.67
C GLY A 290 18.18 2.98 9.31
N PHE A 291 17.16 3.51 8.63
CA PHE A 291 17.38 4.35 7.45
C PHE A 291 17.95 5.70 7.88
N LYS A 292 19.06 6.07 7.29
CA LYS A 292 19.77 7.34 7.57
C LYS A 292 19.70 8.29 6.38
N VAL A 293 18.75 8.06 5.46
CA VAL A 293 18.65 8.84 4.23
C VAL A 293 18.21 10.25 4.57
N ASP A 294 19.03 11.22 4.22
CA ASP A 294 18.65 12.61 4.16
C ASP A 294 18.11 12.91 2.75
N THR A 295 16.82 13.21 2.67
CA THR A 295 16.18 13.57 1.40
C THR A 295 16.30 15.08 1.24
N ARG A 296 17.21 15.52 0.38
CA ARG A 296 17.41 16.93 0.04
C ARG A 296 16.46 17.30 -1.10
N GLU A 297 15.62 18.27 -0.84
CA GLU A 297 14.68 18.79 -1.84
C GLU A 297 15.18 20.10 -2.41
N HIS A 298 15.28 20.14 -3.73
CA HIS A 298 15.73 21.30 -4.49
C HIS A 298 14.57 21.81 -5.36
N THR A 299 14.39 23.11 -5.42
CA THR A 299 13.43 23.76 -6.33
C THR A 299 14.17 24.50 -7.41
N LEU A 300 13.90 24.14 -8.66
CA LEU A 300 14.46 24.78 -9.84
C LEU A 300 13.36 25.57 -10.54
N LYS A 301 13.68 26.76 -11.03
CA LYS A 301 12.74 27.62 -11.76
C LYS A 301 13.15 27.71 -13.23
N VAL A 302 12.16 27.58 -14.09
CA VAL A 302 12.33 27.60 -15.55
C VAL A 302 11.53 28.75 -16.13
N PRO A 303 12.17 29.71 -16.78
CA PRO A 303 11.47 30.69 -17.60
C PRO A 303 10.89 29.98 -18.82
N MET A 304 9.58 30.06 -18.99
CA MET A 304 8.87 29.45 -20.12
C MET A 304 8.97 30.37 -21.37
N SER A 305 8.58 29.87 -22.53
CA SER A 305 8.53 30.67 -23.75
C SER A 305 7.56 31.87 -23.63
N GLU A 306 7.86 32.92 -24.39
CA GLU A 306 7.01 34.13 -24.44
C GLU A 306 5.57 33.82 -24.85
N LEU A 307 5.38 32.79 -25.73
CA LEU A 307 4.08 32.32 -26.13
C LEU A 307 3.28 31.74 -24.95
N THR A 308 3.92 30.95 -24.09
CA THR A 308 3.28 30.40 -22.89
C THR A 308 2.79 31.52 -21.98
N TYR A 309 3.60 32.53 -21.74
CA TYR A 309 3.18 33.70 -20.92
C TYR A 309 2.03 34.49 -21.55
N LYS A 310 2.08 34.76 -22.86
CA LYS A 310 1.01 35.46 -23.57
C LYS A 310 -0.33 34.69 -23.49
N LEU A 311 -0.28 33.39 -23.75
CA LEU A 311 -1.50 32.57 -23.70
C LEU A 311 -2.06 32.42 -22.28
N THR A 312 -1.20 32.22 -21.28
CA THR A 312 -1.66 32.12 -19.88
C THR A 312 -2.23 33.43 -19.36
N ALA A 313 -1.63 34.58 -19.71
CA ALA A 313 -2.15 35.90 -19.37
C ALA A 313 -3.51 36.16 -20.03
N ARG A 314 -3.65 35.81 -21.32
CA ARG A 314 -4.91 35.91 -22.04
C ARG A 314 -6.00 35.03 -21.41
N LEU A 315 -5.68 33.75 -21.09
CA LEU A 315 -6.63 32.86 -20.45
C LEU A 315 -7.08 33.34 -19.06
N LYS A 316 -6.17 33.91 -18.27
CA LYS A 316 -6.52 34.51 -16.97
C LYS A 316 -7.47 35.69 -17.11
N LYS A 317 -7.33 36.51 -18.16
CA LYS A 317 -8.14 37.70 -18.41
C LYS A 317 -9.46 37.36 -19.03
N ASP A 318 -9.44 36.60 -20.14
CA ASP A 318 -10.62 36.43 -21.03
C ASP A 318 -11.37 35.13 -20.72
N LEU A 319 -10.81 34.22 -19.93
CA LEU A 319 -11.34 32.91 -19.56
C LEU A 319 -11.57 31.96 -20.76
N VAL A 320 -11.26 32.40 -21.98
CA VAL A 320 -11.36 31.63 -23.21
C VAL A 320 -10.30 32.10 -24.19
N ILE A 321 -9.71 31.15 -24.91
CA ILE A 321 -8.84 31.41 -26.05
C ILE A 321 -9.39 30.59 -27.22
N GLU A 322 -9.91 31.30 -28.22
CA GLU A 322 -10.37 30.73 -29.47
C GLU A 322 -9.18 30.73 -30.47
N GLY A 323 -8.83 29.57 -30.98
CA GLY A 323 -7.95 29.36 -32.11
C GLY A 323 -8.76 29.10 -33.37
N LYS A 324 -8.07 28.80 -34.48
CA LYS A 324 -8.74 28.53 -35.77
C LYS A 324 -9.62 27.25 -35.71
N ASP A 325 -9.14 26.22 -35.06
CA ASP A 325 -9.79 24.91 -35.01
C ASP A 325 -10.03 24.38 -33.58
N GLU A 326 -9.44 25.02 -32.58
CA GLU A 326 -9.41 24.53 -31.20
C GLU A 326 -9.66 25.66 -30.19
N THR A 327 -10.29 25.32 -29.07
CA THR A 327 -10.61 26.29 -28.00
C THR A 327 -10.02 25.82 -26.66
N ILE A 328 -9.46 26.79 -25.91
CA ILE A 328 -9.04 26.59 -24.51
C ILE A 328 -10.01 27.35 -23.63
N LEU A 329 -10.70 26.64 -22.72
CA LEU A 329 -11.74 27.21 -21.87
C LEU A 329 -11.34 27.13 -20.39
N GLY A 330 -11.36 28.28 -19.73
CA GLY A 330 -11.13 28.46 -18.30
C GLY A 330 -12.32 29.10 -17.57
N ASP A 331 -13.56 28.87 -18.05
CA ASP A 331 -14.82 29.49 -17.61
C ASP A 331 -15.16 29.23 -16.13
N THR A 332 -14.60 28.20 -15.54
CA THR A 332 -14.76 27.92 -14.11
C THR A 332 -13.39 27.91 -13.40
N PRO A 333 -13.34 28.22 -12.08
CA PRO A 333 -12.09 28.17 -11.33
C PRO A 333 -11.37 26.83 -11.39
N VAL A 334 -12.12 25.71 -11.51
CA VAL A 334 -11.55 24.37 -11.66
C VAL A 334 -10.87 24.22 -13.02
N LYS A 335 -11.57 24.59 -14.10
CA LYS A 335 -11.02 24.53 -15.46
C LYS A 335 -9.82 25.47 -15.60
N LEU A 336 -9.94 26.72 -15.13
CA LEU A 336 -8.85 27.68 -15.17
C LEU A 336 -7.58 27.16 -14.46
N MET A 337 -7.73 26.66 -13.23
CA MET A 337 -6.65 26.04 -12.47
C MET A 337 -5.99 24.90 -13.25
N MET A 338 -6.78 23.99 -13.82
CA MET A 338 -6.26 22.86 -14.60
C MET A 338 -5.58 23.30 -15.89
N LYS A 339 -6.14 24.26 -16.62
CA LYS A 339 -5.56 24.78 -17.86
C LYS A 339 -4.26 25.54 -17.60
N LEU A 340 -4.21 26.40 -16.58
CA LEU A 340 -2.96 27.08 -16.19
C LEU A 340 -1.88 26.07 -15.79
N HIS A 341 -2.25 25.04 -15.04
CA HIS A 341 -1.30 23.97 -14.67
C HIS A 341 -0.75 23.22 -15.89
N GLN A 342 -1.59 22.96 -16.90
CA GLN A 342 -1.15 22.36 -18.17
C GLN A 342 -0.26 23.32 -18.96
N MET A 343 -0.69 24.56 -19.14
CA MET A 343 0.02 25.52 -19.99
C MET A 343 1.38 25.89 -19.42
N PHE A 344 1.51 26.05 -18.10
CA PHE A 344 2.79 26.26 -17.44
C PHE A 344 3.69 25.01 -17.46
N SER A 345 3.15 23.82 -17.71
CA SER A 345 3.96 22.63 -17.97
C SER A 345 4.36 22.46 -19.44
N GLY A 346 4.05 23.43 -20.29
CA GLY A 346 4.32 23.39 -21.73
C GLY A 346 3.34 22.55 -22.53
N THR A 347 2.14 22.25 -21.99
CA THR A 347 1.13 21.42 -22.65
C THR A 347 -0.25 22.04 -22.61
N VAL A 348 -1.16 21.57 -23.43
CA VAL A 348 -2.57 21.94 -23.34
C VAL A 348 -3.50 20.84 -23.82
N LYS A 349 -4.64 20.72 -23.18
CA LYS A 349 -5.79 19.92 -23.67
C LYS A 349 -6.93 20.86 -24.04
N PHE A 350 -7.36 20.79 -25.30
CA PHE A 350 -8.47 21.58 -25.84
C PHE A 350 -9.84 21.02 -25.43
N GLU A 351 -10.89 21.80 -25.68
CA GLU A 351 -12.27 21.38 -25.40
C GLU A 351 -12.72 20.22 -26.33
N SER A 352 -12.14 20.10 -27.52
CA SER A 352 -12.33 18.95 -28.41
C SER A 352 -11.84 17.61 -27.83
N GLY A 353 -11.07 17.68 -26.74
CA GLY A 353 -10.40 16.51 -26.14
C GLY A 353 -9.01 16.24 -26.69
N LYS A 354 -8.60 16.86 -27.80
CA LYS A 354 -7.23 16.80 -28.29
C LYS A 354 -6.27 17.50 -27.34
N SER A 355 -5.03 17.10 -27.36
CA SER A 355 -3.97 17.74 -26.56
C SER A 355 -2.69 17.86 -27.38
N THR A 356 -1.89 18.86 -27.05
CA THR A 356 -0.64 19.17 -27.75
C THR A 356 0.43 19.70 -26.81
N ILE A 357 1.67 19.66 -27.28
CA ILE A 357 2.80 20.36 -26.68
C ILE A 357 2.75 21.80 -27.17
N LEU A 358 2.80 22.75 -26.25
CA LEU A 358 2.88 24.18 -26.56
C LEU A 358 4.33 24.68 -26.50
N ASP A 359 5.13 24.08 -25.63
CA ASP A 359 6.42 24.61 -25.23
C ASP A 359 7.30 23.45 -24.75
N LEU A 360 8.49 23.33 -25.29
CA LEU A 360 9.49 22.31 -24.94
C LEU A 360 10.49 22.78 -23.87
N THR A 361 10.52 24.08 -23.56
CA THR A 361 11.54 24.70 -22.71
C THR A 361 11.76 23.94 -21.40
N LYS A 362 10.69 23.44 -20.78
CA LYS A 362 10.79 22.71 -19.51
C LYS A 362 11.42 21.32 -19.69
N ALA A 363 11.10 20.62 -20.79
CA ALA A 363 11.71 19.33 -21.12
C ALA A 363 13.19 19.50 -21.46
N GLU A 364 13.52 20.54 -22.25
CA GLU A 364 14.90 20.90 -22.62
C GLU A 364 15.70 21.26 -21.37
N PHE A 365 15.17 22.10 -20.49
CA PHE A 365 15.82 22.44 -19.23
C PHE A 365 16.14 21.21 -18.37
N ILE A 366 15.21 20.24 -18.29
CA ILE A 366 15.45 19.01 -17.53
C ILE A 366 16.54 18.16 -18.20
N HIS A 367 16.54 18.08 -19.52
CA HIS A 367 17.58 17.37 -20.26
C HIS A 367 18.95 18.02 -20.10
N ASP A 368 19.03 19.34 -20.23
CA ASP A 368 20.29 20.08 -20.12
C ASP A 368 20.93 19.95 -18.73
N ASN A 369 20.10 19.81 -17.67
CA ASN A 369 20.61 19.69 -16.31
C ASN A 369 20.83 18.24 -15.85
N PHE A 370 20.14 17.26 -16.46
CA PHE A 370 20.12 15.87 -15.98
C PHE A 370 20.32 14.84 -17.10
N GLY A 371 20.58 15.25 -18.33
CA GLY A 371 20.69 14.33 -19.48
C GLY A 371 21.82 13.31 -19.37
N ASP A 372 22.91 13.69 -18.70
CA ASP A 372 24.06 12.82 -18.45
C ASP A 372 23.90 11.90 -17.22
N ALA A 373 22.84 12.09 -16.44
CA ALA A 373 22.57 11.30 -15.23
C ALA A 373 21.42 10.33 -15.43
N LYS A 374 21.49 9.17 -14.76
CA LYS A 374 20.40 8.21 -14.75
C LYS A 374 19.34 8.64 -13.73
N VAL A 375 18.29 9.32 -14.18
CA VAL A 375 17.28 9.91 -13.30
C VAL A 375 15.88 9.27 -13.44
N GLY A 376 15.10 9.37 -12.36
CA GLY A 376 13.68 9.09 -12.38
C GLY A 376 12.87 10.36 -12.56
N ILE A 377 12.18 10.52 -13.70
CA ILE A 377 11.41 11.72 -14.03
C ILE A 377 9.92 11.46 -13.79
N PHE A 378 9.31 12.25 -12.92
CA PHE A 378 7.86 12.18 -12.66
C PHE A 378 7.12 13.25 -13.46
N TYR A 379 6.15 12.82 -14.27
CA TYR A 379 5.28 13.67 -15.06
C TYR A 379 3.81 13.49 -14.67
N LYS A 380 2.94 14.46 -15.00
CA LYS A 380 1.51 14.44 -14.72
C LYS A 380 0.66 14.24 -15.97
N PHE A 381 0.88 15.04 -16.99
CA PHE A 381 0.10 15.04 -18.23
C PHE A 381 0.77 14.19 -19.32
N LYS A 382 -0.04 13.56 -20.20
CA LYS A 382 0.47 12.67 -21.25
C LYS A 382 1.40 13.39 -22.24
N GLU A 383 1.13 14.65 -22.51
CA GLU A 383 1.93 15.47 -23.44
C GLU A 383 3.29 15.82 -22.87
N GLU A 384 3.45 15.89 -21.54
CA GLU A 384 4.75 16.02 -20.88
C GLU A 384 5.65 14.82 -21.19
N LEU A 385 5.09 13.59 -21.21
CA LEU A 385 5.85 12.42 -21.63
C LEU A 385 6.27 12.51 -23.11
N LYS A 386 5.40 13.04 -23.97
CA LYS A 386 5.77 13.24 -25.38
C LYS A 386 6.88 14.28 -25.52
N ALA A 387 6.81 15.38 -24.77
CA ALA A 387 7.86 16.39 -24.74
C ALA A 387 9.19 15.79 -24.25
N LEU A 388 9.18 15.03 -23.15
CA LEU A 388 10.36 14.32 -22.66
C LEU A 388 10.93 13.35 -23.70
N LYS A 389 10.09 12.55 -24.36
CA LYS A 389 10.52 11.62 -25.43
C LYS A 389 11.12 12.34 -26.64
N GLN A 390 10.58 13.51 -26.98
CA GLN A 390 11.09 14.30 -28.09
C GLN A 390 12.49 14.85 -27.81
N VAL A 391 12.76 15.23 -26.56
CA VAL A 391 14.03 15.82 -26.15
C VAL A 391 15.07 14.74 -25.80
N TYR A 392 14.70 13.73 -25.03
CA TYR A 392 15.62 12.67 -24.59
C TYR A 392 15.88 11.58 -25.65
N GLY A 393 14.96 11.41 -26.63
CA GLY A 393 15.08 10.35 -27.63
C GLY A 393 15.22 8.95 -26.98
N ASP A 394 16.26 8.26 -27.42
CA ASP A 394 16.57 6.90 -26.95
C ASP A 394 17.13 6.80 -25.52
N GLN A 395 17.48 7.92 -24.89
CA GLN A 395 17.98 7.97 -23.52
C GLN A 395 16.86 7.82 -22.47
N LEU A 396 15.57 7.81 -22.89
CA LEU A 396 14.42 7.71 -22.00
C LEU A 396 13.68 6.40 -22.19
N CYS A 397 13.36 5.73 -21.09
CA CYS A 397 12.45 4.58 -21.08
C CYS A 397 11.21 4.86 -20.21
N THR A 398 10.21 3.97 -20.29
CA THR A 398 8.98 4.01 -19.49
C THR A 398 8.73 2.72 -18.71
N GLU A 399 9.55 1.69 -18.97
CA GLU A 399 9.43 0.37 -18.36
C GLU A 399 10.54 0.16 -17.32
N LEU A 400 10.18 -0.34 -16.13
CA LEU A 400 11.13 -0.59 -15.05
C LEU A 400 12.20 -1.61 -15.41
N SER A 401 11.84 -2.66 -16.13
CA SER A 401 12.78 -3.69 -16.60
C SER A 401 13.88 -3.10 -17.48
N THR A 402 13.53 -2.17 -18.39
CA THR A 402 14.49 -1.45 -19.22
C THR A 402 15.36 -0.51 -18.38
N PHE A 403 14.76 0.21 -17.44
CA PHE A 403 15.50 1.08 -16.52
C PHE A 403 16.50 0.30 -15.68
N GLU A 404 16.13 -0.87 -15.17
CA GLU A 404 17.01 -1.69 -14.33
C GLU A 404 18.16 -2.34 -15.12
N SER A 405 17.97 -2.60 -16.42
CA SER A 405 18.96 -3.28 -17.27
C SER A 405 19.81 -2.36 -18.15
N THR A 406 19.54 -1.05 -18.17
CA THR A 406 20.24 -0.06 -18.99
C THR A 406 20.59 1.19 -18.20
N ASP A 407 21.37 2.11 -18.79
CA ASP A 407 21.70 3.41 -18.20
C ASP A 407 20.67 4.50 -18.55
N LYS A 408 19.54 4.13 -19.18
CA LYS A 408 18.49 5.09 -19.56
C LYS A 408 17.80 5.69 -18.33
N SER A 409 17.41 6.95 -18.42
CA SER A 409 16.49 7.58 -17.51
C SER A 409 15.08 7.05 -17.69
N ILE A 410 14.25 7.09 -16.64
CA ILE A 410 12.86 6.59 -16.70
C ILE A 410 11.88 7.72 -16.47
N ALA A 411 10.83 7.79 -17.33
CA ALA A 411 9.69 8.69 -17.12
C ALA A 411 8.47 7.93 -16.61
N LEU A 412 7.91 8.39 -15.50
CA LEU A 412 6.78 7.76 -14.81
C LEU A 412 5.68 8.78 -14.52
N GLN A 413 4.43 8.43 -14.81
CA GLN A 413 3.31 9.26 -14.42
C GLN A 413 3.15 9.25 -12.88
N ILE A 414 3.08 10.42 -12.24
CA ILE A 414 3.05 10.55 -10.78
C ILE A 414 2.04 9.60 -10.12
N VAL A 415 0.79 9.60 -10.59
CA VAL A 415 -0.29 8.80 -9.98
C VAL A 415 -0.01 7.31 -10.09
N SER A 416 0.56 6.84 -11.19
CA SER A 416 0.85 5.43 -11.42
C SER A 416 2.24 5.00 -10.93
N GLY A 417 3.19 5.93 -10.86
CA GLY A 417 4.58 5.70 -10.43
C GLY A 417 4.84 5.90 -8.94
N ARG A 418 3.89 6.48 -8.20
CA ARG A 418 4.05 6.75 -6.76
C ARG A 418 4.02 5.51 -5.87
N GLU A 419 3.64 4.35 -6.37
CA GLU A 419 3.44 3.15 -5.56
C GLU A 419 3.98 1.90 -6.22
N GLY A 420 4.47 0.96 -5.42
CA GLY A 420 4.87 -0.37 -5.87
C GLY A 420 6.14 -0.46 -6.74
N ILE A 421 6.90 0.63 -6.90
CA ILE A 421 8.11 0.66 -7.71
C ILE A 421 9.34 1.08 -6.90
N SER A 422 10.52 0.68 -7.36
CA SER A 422 11.81 1.05 -6.78
C SER A 422 12.70 1.73 -7.82
N LEU A 423 13.16 2.92 -7.51
CA LEU A 423 14.09 3.69 -8.35
C LEU A 423 15.48 3.81 -7.68
N ARG A 424 15.91 2.75 -7.00
CA ARG A 424 17.19 2.73 -6.27
C ARG A 424 18.42 2.99 -7.13
N GLN A 425 18.32 2.70 -8.44
CA GLN A 425 19.42 2.93 -9.39
C GLN A 425 19.42 4.38 -9.93
N ALA A 426 18.38 5.17 -9.69
CA ALA A 426 18.37 6.56 -10.08
C ALA A 426 19.36 7.37 -9.22
N GLU A 427 20.08 8.29 -9.82
CA GLU A 427 20.95 9.24 -9.13
C GLU A 427 20.14 10.31 -8.43
N ALA A 428 19.05 10.77 -9.07
CA ALA A 428 18.11 11.74 -8.54
C ALA A 428 16.67 11.46 -8.99
N LEU A 429 15.69 12.04 -8.29
CA LEU A 429 14.31 12.15 -8.77
C LEU A 429 14.06 13.56 -9.27
N VAL A 430 13.51 13.68 -10.46
CA VAL A 430 13.18 14.95 -11.10
C VAL A 430 11.67 15.02 -11.31
N TYR A 431 11.03 16.03 -10.76
CA TYR A 431 9.60 16.26 -10.96
C TYR A 431 9.41 17.31 -12.05
N TYR A 432 9.04 16.83 -13.24
CA TYR A 432 8.62 17.70 -14.33
C TYR A 432 7.38 18.51 -13.92
N ASN A 433 6.48 17.89 -13.20
CA ASN A 433 5.26 18.51 -12.70
C ASN A 433 4.91 17.95 -11.32
N ILE A 434 3.99 18.60 -10.63
CA ILE A 434 3.53 18.23 -9.30
C ILE A 434 2.04 17.90 -9.32
N ASP A 435 1.60 16.93 -8.51
CA ASP A 435 0.19 16.61 -8.34
C ASP A 435 -0.45 17.41 -7.21
N PHE A 436 -1.75 17.65 -7.30
CA PHE A 436 -2.53 18.34 -6.26
C PHE A 436 -2.65 17.55 -4.95
N SER A 437 -2.34 16.26 -4.99
CA SER A 437 -2.48 15.34 -3.86
C SER A 437 -1.22 15.28 -2.99
N ALA A 438 -1.38 15.54 -1.71
CA ALA A 438 -0.30 15.35 -0.72
C ALA A 438 0.17 13.88 -0.66
N THR A 439 -0.73 12.92 -0.84
CA THR A 439 -0.37 11.48 -0.90
C THR A 439 0.58 11.21 -2.07
N SER A 440 0.32 11.78 -3.25
CA SER A 440 1.21 11.63 -4.41
C SER A 440 2.61 12.15 -4.12
N TYR A 441 2.71 13.34 -3.50
CA TYR A 441 3.96 13.95 -3.11
C TYR A 441 4.77 13.04 -2.16
N TRP A 442 4.20 12.65 -1.02
CA TRP A 442 4.90 11.88 0.00
C TRP A 442 5.30 10.48 -0.46
N GLN A 443 4.45 9.79 -1.22
CA GLN A 443 4.72 8.43 -1.69
C GLN A 443 5.75 8.38 -2.82
N SER A 444 5.76 9.35 -3.74
CA SER A 444 6.71 9.36 -4.85
C SER A 444 8.11 9.78 -4.43
N ARG A 445 8.24 10.70 -3.48
CA ARG A 445 9.51 11.22 -2.98
C ARG A 445 10.46 10.14 -2.45
N ASP A 446 9.92 9.12 -1.80
CA ASP A 446 10.71 8.10 -1.13
C ASP A 446 11.12 6.92 -2.05
N ARG A 447 11.03 7.06 -3.39
CA ARG A 447 11.28 5.96 -4.33
C ARG A 447 12.75 5.56 -4.48
N MET A 448 13.68 6.44 -4.13
CA MET A 448 15.13 6.12 -4.14
C MET A 448 15.67 5.63 -2.79
N THR A 449 14.90 5.75 -1.72
CA THR A 449 15.36 5.43 -0.36
C THR A 449 15.79 3.99 -0.23
N THR A 450 17.05 3.73 0.16
CA THR A 450 17.60 2.42 0.53
C THR A 450 18.34 2.53 1.86
N LYS A 451 18.71 1.42 2.49
CA LYS A 451 19.50 1.46 3.73
C LYS A 451 20.94 1.95 3.52
N GLU A 452 21.47 1.63 2.35
CA GLU A 452 22.84 1.92 1.95
C GLU A 452 23.00 3.35 1.44
N ARG A 453 21.91 3.96 0.97
CA ARG A 453 21.92 5.31 0.47
C ARG A 453 21.83 6.30 1.63
N LEU A 454 22.81 7.19 1.76
CA LEU A 454 22.84 8.20 2.81
C LEU A 454 22.13 9.49 2.40
N GLU A 455 22.11 9.81 1.10
CA GLU A 455 21.52 11.04 0.56
C GLU A 455 20.67 10.74 -0.67
N SER A 456 19.57 11.44 -0.82
CA SER A 456 18.67 11.35 -1.98
C SER A 456 18.29 12.75 -2.41
N ASP A 457 18.66 13.13 -3.63
CA ASP A 457 18.32 14.43 -4.20
C ASP A 457 17.01 14.34 -4.97
N VAL A 458 16.11 15.25 -4.67
CA VAL A 458 14.80 15.38 -5.29
C VAL A 458 14.66 16.79 -5.85
N TYR A 459 14.51 16.91 -7.15
CA TYR A 459 14.43 18.19 -7.86
C TYR A 459 12.99 18.46 -8.31
N TRP A 460 12.45 19.56 -7.85
CA TRP A 460 11.14 20.07 -8.27
C TRP A 460 11.35 21.16 -9.30
N VAL A 461 10.93 20.91 -10.54
CA VAL A 461 11.10 21.87 -11.64
C VAL A 461 9.80 22.65 -11.81
N PHE A 462 9.82 23.93 -11.44
CA PHE A 462 8.66 24.81 -11.49
C PHE A 462 8.84 25.86 -12.59
N SER A 463 7.76 26.12 -13.32
CA SER A 463 7.72 27.20 -14.30
C SER A 463 7.60 28.54 -13.58
N GLU A 464 8.38 29.52 -13.98
CA GLU A 464 8.27 30.87 -13.41
C GLU A 464 6.86 31.43 -13.65
N GLY A 465 6.23 31.96 -12.59
CA GLY A 465 4.85 32.45 -12.63
C GLY A 465 3.78 31.36 -12.73
N GLY A 466 4.17 30.09 -12.69
CA GLY A 466 3.27 28.93 -12.67
C GLY A 466 2.64 28.69 -11.30
N ILE A 467 1.68 27.75 -11.25
CA ILE A 467 0.98 27.39 -10.01
C ILE A 467 1.64 26.26 -9.23
N GLU A 468 2.71 25.68 -9.75
CA GLU A 468 3.34 24.48 -9.19
C GLU A 468 3.97 24.74 -7.82
N GLU A 469 4.55 25.93 -7.63
CA GLU A 469 5.15 26.31 -6.34
C GLU A 469 4.10 26.42 -5.23
N ASP A 470 2.90 26.92 -5.55
CA ASP A 470 1.80 27.02 -4.60
C ASP A 470 1.20 25.66 -4.28
N ILE A 471 1.16 24.74 -5.28
CA ILE A 471 0.81 23.35 -5.06
C ILE A 471 1.83 22.72 -4.10
N TYR A 472 3.13 22.89 -4.34
CA TYR A 472 4.20 22.38 -3.50
C TYR A 472 4.09 22.87 -2.06
N LYS A 473 3.84 24.16 -1.83
CA LYS A 473 3.63 24.74 -0.49
C LYS A 473 2.46 24.09 0.27
N ALA A 474 1.42 23.65 -0.44
CA ALA A 474 0.27 22.98 0.18
C ALA A 474 0.59 21.50 0.49
N VAL A 475 1.07 20.75 -0.51
CA VAL A 475 1.26 19.30 -0.38
C VAL A 475 2.41 18.91 0.54
N SER A 476 3.47 19.73 0.60
CA SER A 476 4.58 19.54 1.54
C SER A 476 4.14 19.65 3.01
N LYS A 477 3.06 20.39 3.28
CA LYS A 477 2.40 20.49 4.60
C LYS A 477 1.30 19.44 4.83
N LYS A 478 1.29 18.36 4.06
CA LYS A 478 0.26 17.29 4.09
C LYS A 478 -1.17 17.79 3.82
N LYS A 479 -1.31 18.81 3.00
CA LYS A 479 -2.61 19.37 2.58
C LYS A 479 -2.75 19.27 1.07
N ASP A 480 -3.85 18.71 0.58
CA ASP A 480 -4.15 18.74 -0.84
C ASP A 480 -4.35 20.17 -1.34
N PHE A 481 -3.82 20.49 -2.51
CA PHE A 481 -4.07 21.75 -3.17
C PHE A 481 -5.49 21.73 -3.80
N THR A 482 -6.34 22.61 -3.36
CA THR A 482 -7.76 22.64 -3.73
C THR A 482 -8.11 23.91 -4.51
N VAL A 483 -9.29 23.90 -5.15
CA VAL A 483 -9.84 25.09 -5.82
C VAL A 483 -9.95 26.32 -4.88
N ASN A 484 -10.15 26.07 -3.57
CA ASN A 484 -10.18 27.17 -2.61
C ASN A 484 -8.81 27.81 -2.40
N HIS A 485 -7.72 27.01 -2.36
CA HIS A 485 -6.36 27.55 -2.35
C HIS A 485 -6.10 28.37 -3.62
N PHE A 486 -6.48 27.82 -4.78
CA PHE A 486 -6.33 28.53 -6.05
C PHE A 486 -7.09 29.87 -6.06
N LYS A 487 -8.36 29.90 -5.64
CA LYS A 487 -9.17 31.14 -5.58
C LYS A 487 -8.61 32.20 -4.63
N GLN A 488 -7.87 31.80 -3.58
CA GLN A 488 -7.25 32.76 -2.66
C GLN A 488 -6.02 33.44 -3.26
N LEU A 489 -5.31 32.75 -4.14
CA LEU A 489 -4.06 33.22 -4.73
C LEU A 489 -4.25 33.91 -6.09
N TYR A 490 -5.27 33.51 -6.83
CA TYR A 490 -5.52 33.93 -8.23
C TYR A 490 -6.91 34.57 -8.39
N LYS A 491 -7.26 35.44 -7.44
CA LYS A 491 -8.47 36.29 -7.53
C LYS A 491 -8.29 37.41 -8.54
#